data_f8acf6f75635f893c3cc59dd7d9a067a
#
_entry.id   f8acf6f75635f893c3cc59dd7d9a067a
#
_cell.length_a   1.000
_cell.length_b   1.000
_cell.length_c   1.000
_cell.angle_alpha   90.00
_cell.angle_beta   90.00
_cell.angle_gamma   90.00
#
_symmetry.space_group_name_H-M   'P 1'
#
loop_
_entity.id
_entity.type
_entity.pdbx_description
1 polymer ?
#
loop_
_entity_poly.entity_id
_entity_poly.type
_entity_poly.pdbx_seq_one_letter_code
_entity_poly.pdbx_strand_id
1 'polypeptide(L)'
;MHGDERVPATFLVPQDVPSAPAALLLHGFSSSKERMAQSVGRALQQRGVASLALDLPFHGERDGGRDAVPYRNPLALVAAWTTAVREARAAIAWLAAQQEVDAERIGILGYSLGGFLALMTASEERRVQVITLAAAGDLPDTTPYLSLVRRAVDPLRAVRALGGRPHLLVNGRRDTTTRPAQAERLFAHAKEPKELRWYEGGHWPPPPVIEDAAVWTAERLRAWAGRRQAG
;
A
#
# COMPACT_ATOMS: atom_id res chain seq x y z
N MET A 1 19.22 -7.43 20.08
CA MET A 1 18.62 -6.21 20.65
C MET A 1 18.26 -5.33 19.47
N HIS A 2 16.98 -5.28 19.07
CA HIS A 2 16.50 -4.35 18.06
C HIS A 2 16.00 -3.15 18.84
N GLY A 3 16.72 -2.03 18.69
CA GLY A 3 16.41 -0.79 19.38
C GLY A 3 15.01 -0.29 19.02
N ASP A 4 14.46 0.57 19.88
CA ASP A 4 13.24 1.36 19.71
C ASP A 4 13.35 2.31 18.50
N GLU A 5 13.42 1.76 17.30
CA GLU A 5 13.43 2.57 16.08
C GLU A 5 12.03 3.12 15.87
N ARG A 6 11.86 4.41 16.17
CA ARG A 6 10.61 5.11 15.95
C ARG A 6 10.34 5.24 14.45
N VAL A 7 9.16 4.79 14.00
CA VAL A 7 8.72 4.99 12.63
C VAL A 7 7.92 6.29 12.56
N PRO A 8 8.43 7.34 11.89
CA PRO A 8 7.69 8.58 11.70
C PRO A 8 6.41 8.33 10.92
N ALA A 9 5.29 8.90 11.41
CA ALA A 9 3.98 8.70 10.83
C ALA A 9 3.13 9.97 10.92
N THR A 10 2.17 10.11 10.01
CA THR A 10 1.13 11.15 10.03
C THR A 10 -0.24 10.47 10.09
N PHE A 11 -0.99 10.73 11.16
CA PHE A 11 -2.33 10.20 11.36
C PHE A 11 -3.37 11.29 11.10
N LEU A 12 -4.30 11.01 10.18
CA LEU A 12 -5.44 11.88 9.86
C LEU A 12 -6.74 11.18 10.26
N VAL A 13 -7.56 11.87 11.05
CA VAL A 13 -8.86 11.38 11.51
C VAL A 13 -9.96 12.28 10.93
N PRO A 14 -11.04 11.72 10.35
CA PRO A 14 -12.18 12.53 9.93
C PRO A 14 -12.91 13.10 11.16
N GLN A 15 -13.45 14.31 11.01
CA GLN A 15 -14.32 14.90 12.02
C GLN A 15 -15.70 14.22 11.96
N ASP A 16 -16.38 14.15 13.12
CA ASP A 16 -17.76 13.68 13.25
C ASP A 16 -18.02 12.22 12.82
N VAL A 17 -16.99 11.37 12.80
CA VAL A 17 -17.11 9.94 12.56
C VAL A 17 -16.57 9.16 13.78
N PRO A 18 -17.40 8.72 14.69
CA PRO A 18 -16.97 8.15 15.98
C PRO A 18 -16.13 6.86 15.86
N SER A 19 -16.28 6.11 14.78
CA SER A 19 -15.57 4.86 14.53
C SER A 19 -15.36 4.73 13.00
N ALA A 20 -14.34 5.42 12.51
CA ALA A 20 -14.07 5.53 11.09
C ALA A 20 -13.40 4.26 10.53
N PRO A 21 -13.75 3.84 9.32
CA PRO A 21 -12.84 2.97 8.56
C PRO A 21 -11.46 3.62 8.47
N ALA A 22 -10.40 2.85 8.34
CA ALA A 22 -9.06 3.41 8.26
C ALA A 22 -8.23 2.79 7.12
N ALA A 23 -7.23 3.51 6.64
CA ALA A 23 -6.27 3.01 5.66
C ALA A 23 -4.82 3.32 6.06
N LEU A 24 -3.96 2.31 5.95
CA LEU A 24 -2.52 2.51 5.97
C LEU A 24 -2.05 3.00 4.60
N LEU A 25 -1.22 4.04 4.57
CA LEU A 25 -0.70 4.67 3.36
C LEU A 25 0.81 4.49 3.26
N LEU A 26 1.27 3.88 2.17
CA LEU A 26 2.68 3.62 1.89
C LEU A 26 3.13 4.38 0.64
N HIS A 27 4.10 5.27 0.81
CA HIS A 27 4.58 6.13 -0.26
C HIS A 27 5.55 5.43 -1.23
N GLY A 28 5.76 6.02 -2.41
CA GLY A 28 6.74 5.55 -3.38
C GLY A 28 8.18 5.97 -3.04
N PHE A 29 9.12 5.40 -3.78
CA PHE A 29 10.51 5.84 -3.74
C PHE A 29 10.60 7.35 -4.02
N SER A 30 11.46 8.05 -3.31
CA SER A 30 11.61 9.52 -3.39
C SER A 30 10.40 10.34 -2.89
N SER A 31 9.52 9.74 -2.10
CA SER A 31 8.36 10.40 -1.48
C SER A 31 8.46 10.34 0.06
N SER A 32 7.41 10.73 0.75
CA SER A 32 7.33 10.73 2.22
C SER A 32 5.89 10.54 2.70
N LYS A 33 5.74 10.34 4.02
CA LYS A 33 4.44 10.29 4.69
C LYS A 33 3.61 11.57 4.45
N GLU A 34 4.27 12.76 4.44
CA GLU A 34 3.57 14.03 4.25
C GLU A 34 2.88 14.09 2.89
N ARG A 35 3.58 13.66 1.81
CA ARG A 35 2.99 13.65 0.47
C ARG A 35 1.79 12.72 0.38
N MET A 36 1.86 11.55 1.00
CA MET A 36 0.72 10.62 1.05
C MET A 36 -0.43 11.20 1.88
N ALA A 37 -0.14 11.78 3.05
CA ALA A 37 -1.14 12.39 3.90
C ALA A 37 -1.83 13.57 3.21
N GLN A 38 -1.08 14.45 2.55
CA GLN A 38 -1.61 15.66 1.88
C GLN A 38 -2.36 15.36 0.57
N SER A 39 -2.12 14.22 -0.08
CA SER A 39 -2.82 13.78 -1.28
C SER A 39 -3.95 12.81 -0.93
N VAL A 40 -3.72 11.52 -1.07
CA VAL A 40 -4.74 10.49 -0.85
C VAL A 40 -5.27 10.46 0.59
N GLY A 41 -4.45 10.81 1.59
CA GLY A 41 -4.88 10.87 2.99
C GLY A 41 -5.99 11.90 3.21
N ARG A 42 -5.84 13.12 2.67
CA ARG A 42 -6.91 14.14 2.72
C ARG A 42 -8.15 13.73 1.93
N ALA A 43 -7.96 13.12 0.77
CA ALA A 43 -9.08 12.63 -0.03
C ALA A 43 -9.89 11.55 0.70
N LEU A 44 -9.25 10.67 1.46
CA LEU A 44 -9.88 9.69 2.33
C LEU A 44 -10.57 10.35 3.53
N GLN A 45 -9.89 11.31 4.19
CA GLN A 45 -10.43 12.04 5.34
C GLN A 45 -11.75 12.76 5.00
N GLN A 46 -11.81 13.41 3.84
CA GLN A 46 -13.05 14.07 3.33
C GLN A 46 -14.19 13.07 3.10
N ARG A 47 -13.86 11.79 3.00
CA ARG A 47 -14.82 10.67 2.82
C ARG A 47 -15.07 9.88 4.10
N GLY A 48 -14.71 10.43 5.25
CA GLY A 48 -14.94 9.77 6.53
C GLY A 48 -14.07 8.53 6.77
N VAL A 49 -12.89 8.46 6.16
CA VAL A 49 -11.91 7.38 6.37
C VAL A 49 -10.66 7.97 7.03
N ALA A 50 -10.27 7.41 8.17
CA ALA A 50 -9.00 7.75 8.81
C ALA A 50 -7.82 7.19 8.00
N SER A 51 -6.65 7.80 8.13
CA SER A 51 -5.46 7.28 7.45
C SER A 51 -4.18 7.50 8.25
N LEU A 52 -3.28 6.53 8.16
CA LEU A 52 -1.94 6.58 8.74
C LEU A 52 -0.92 6.47 7.61
N ALA A 53 -0.14 7.51 7.38
CA ALA A 53 0.96 7.50 6.43
C ALA A 53 2.29 7.29 7.16
N LEU A 54 3.12 6.35 6.69
CA LEU A 54 4.44 6.06 7.28
C LEU A 54 5.56 6.57 6.39
N ASP A 55 6.69 6.96 6.99
CA ASP A 55 7.96 7.01 6.29
C ASP A 55 8.56 5.60 6.18
N LEU A 56 8.80 5.16 4.95
CA LEU A 56 9.47 3.88 4.67
C LEU A 56 10.96 3.93 5.07
N PRO A 57 11.63 2.80 5.30
CA PRO A 57 13.08 2.78 5.56
C PRO A 57 13.86 3.63 4.57
N PHE A 58 14.81 4.43 5.05
CA PHE A 58 15.64 5.36 4.27
C PHE A 58 14.90 6.53 3.62
N HIS A 59 13.68 6.86 4.06
CA HIS A 59 12.88 7.95 3.49
C HIS A 59 12.36 8.89 4.60
N GLY A 60 11.96 10.10 4.16
CA GLY A 60 11.35 11.10 5.05
C GLY A 60 12.28 11.51 6.19
N GLU A 61 11.81 11.38 7.42
CA GLU A 61 12.54 11.72 8.65
C GLU A 61 13.43 10.56 9.15
N ARG A 62 13.55 9.47 8.41
CA ARG A 62 14.38 8.32 8.83
C ARG A 62 15.86 8.53 8.48
N ASP A 63 16.73 7.96 9.31
CA ASP A 63 18.18 8.06 9.17
C ASP A 63 18.70 7.47 7.85
N GLY A 64 19.78 8.07 7.36
CA GLY A 64 20.52 7.62 6.18
C GLY A 64 20.00 8.15 4.84
N GLY A 65 18.74 8.58 4.76
CA GLY A 65 18.15 9.08 3.54
C GLY A 65 18.22 8.10 2.36
N ARG A 66 17.79 8.53 1.18
CA ARG A 66 17.71 7.69 -0.03
C ARG A 66 19.06 7.14 -0.52
N ASP A 67 20.14 7.82 -0.23
CA ASP A 67 21.49 7.40 -0.65
C ASP A 67 21.96 6.16 0.14
N ALA A 68 21.35 5.88 1.29
CA ALA A 68 21.61 4.69 2.09
C ALA A 68 20.86 3.44 1.61
N VAL A 69 19.94 3.56 0.63
CA VAL A 69 19.22 2.39 0.09
C VAL A 69 20.21 1.42 -0.56
N PRO A 70 20.24 0.16 -0.14
CA PRO A 70 21.30 -0.79 -0.52
C PRO A 70 21.06 -1.43 -1.89
N TYR A 71 20.90 -0.66 -2.96
CA TYR A 71 20.60 -1.16 -4.32
C TYR A 71 21.60 -2.18 -4.86
N ARG A 72 22.85 -2.10 -4.45
CA ARG A 72 23.92 -2.99 -4.92
C ARG A 72 24.01 -4.28 -4.15
N ASN A 73 23.23 -4.42 -3.05
CA ASN A 73 23.21 -5.60 -2.21
C ASN A 73 21.79 -6.18 -2.15
N PRO A 74 21.44 -7.19 -2.96
CA PRO A 74 20.10 -7.74 -3.00
C PRO A 74 19.61 -8.29 -1.66
N LEU A 75 20.49 -8.84 -0.83
CA LEU A 75 20.12 -9.36 0.49
C LEU A 75 19.75 -8.23 1.45
N ALA A 76 20.53 -7.15 1.46
CA ALA A 76 20.24 -5.99 2.28
C ALA A 76 18.96 -5.28 1.81
N LEU A 77 18.70 -5.23 0.50
CA LEU A 77 17.46 -4.68 -0.06
C LEU A 77 16.24 -5.52 0.37
N VAL A 78 16.32 -6.85 0.28
CA VAL A 78 15.27 -7.75 0.77
C VAL A 78 15.06 -7.59 2.28
N ALA A 79 16.13 -7.44 3.07
CA ALA A 79 16.03 -7.19 4.50
C ALA A 79 15.31 -5.86 4.80
N ALA A 80 15.60 -4.78 4.03
CA ALA A 80 14.91 -3.50 4.15
C ALA A 80 13.41 -3.62 3.82
N TRP A 81 13.04 -4.35 2.78
CA TRP A 81 11.63 -4.60 2.43
C TRP A 81 10.91 -5.44 3.50
N THR A 82 11.58 -6.46 4.05
CA THR A 82 11.03 -7.28 5.14
C THR A 82 10.80 -6.43 6.39
N THR A 83 11.73 -5.51 6.70
CA THR A 83 11.56 -4.53 7.79
C THR A 83 10.36 -3.63 7.52
N ALA A 84 10.22 -3.07 6.32
CA ALA A 84 9.09 -2.22 5.96
C ALA A 84 7.74 -2.96 6.08
N VAL A 85 7.65 -4.22 5.66
CA VAL A 85 6.44 -5.05 5.81
C VAL A 85 6.12 -5.29 7.28
N ARG A 86 7.13 -5.59 8.12
CA ARG A 86 6.93 -5.76 9.57
C ARG A 86 6.42 -4.47 10.22
N GLU A 87 6.98 -3.33 9.87
CA GLU A 87 6.57 -2.01 10.37
C GLU A 87 5.15 -1.65 9.90
N ALA A 88 4.82 -1.93 8.66
CA ALA A 88 3.47 -1.74 8.12
C ALA A 88 2.43 -2.60 8.87
N ARG A 89 2.76 -3.85 9.22
CA ARG A 89 1.89 -4.71 10.04
C ARG A 89 1.74 -4.19 11.45
N ALA A 90 2.81 -3.67 12.06
CA ALA A 90 2.75 -3.01 13.36
C ALA A 90 1.88 -1.75 13.32
N ALA A 91 1.97 -0.97 12.25
CA ALA A 91 1.13 0.21 12.01
C ALA A 91 -0.36 -0.14 11.85
N ILE A 92 -0.68 -1.26 11.18
CA ILE A 92 -2.06 -1.78 11.10
C ILE A 92 -2.56 -2.20 12.49
N ALA A 93 -1.71 -2.83 13.30
CA ALA A 93 -2.06 -3.17 14.67
C ALA A 93 -2.30 -1.92 15.53
N TRP A 94 -1.48 -0.90 15.34
CA TRP A 94 -1.65 0.38 16.01
C TRP A 94 -2.95 1.08 15.59
N LEU A 95 -3.27 1.13 14.28
CA LEU A 95 -4.54 1.66 13.77
C LEU A 95 -5.74 0.94 14.40
N ALA A 96 -5.71 -0.39 14.45
CA ALA A 96 -6.78 -1.19 15.01
C ALA A 96 -7.01 -0.96 16.53
N ALA A 97 -6.05 -0.38 17.23
CA ALA A 97 -6.11 -0.06 18.64
C ALA A 97 -6.61 1.38 18.94
N GLN A 98 -6.78 2.22 17.90
CA GLN A 98 -7.24 3.58 18.10
C GLN A 98 -8.75 3.63 18.31
N GLN A 99 -9.22 4.47 19.25
CA GLN A 99 -10.64 4.60 19.57
C GLN A 99 -11.46 5.19 18.41
N GLU A 100 -10.84 6.00 17.57
CA GLU A 100 -11.44 6.63 16.39
C GLU A 100 -11.59 5.69 15.20
N VAL A 101 -11.00 4.47 15.27
CA VAL A 101 -10.90 3.55 14.14
C VAL A 101 -11.78 2.31 14.36
N ASP A 102 -12.53 1.94 13.33
CA ASP A 102 -13.17 0.62 13.24
C ASP A 102 -12.12 -0.43 12.82
N ALA A 103 -11.68 -1.22 13.78
CA ALA A 103 -10.66 -2.26 13.59
C ALA A 103 -11.04 -3.34 12.55
N GLU A 104 -12.33 -3.46 12.23
CA GLU A 104 -12.85 -4.43 11.26
C GLU A 104 -12.84 -3.88 9.82
N ARG A 105 -12.64 -2.57 9.64
CA ARG A 105 -12.66 -1.88 8.35
C ARG A 105 -11.34 -1.19 8.05
N ILE A 106 -10.28 -1.97 7.97
CA ILE A 106 -8.93 -1.46 7.67
C ILE A 106 -8.55 -1.80 6.23
N GLY A 107 -8.10 -0.80 5.49
CA GLY A 107 -7.51 -0.93 4.16
C GLY A 107 -6.03 -0.61 4.13
N ILE A 108 -5.41 -0.87 2.99
CA ILE A 108 -4.05 -0.44 2.69
C ILE A 108 -3.99 0.17 1.29
N LEU A 109 -3.28 1.28 1.16
CA LEU A 109 -3.07 1.94 -0.12
C LEU A 109 -1.58 2.24 -0.29
N GLY A 110 -1.03 1.83 -1.42
CA GLY A 110 0.38 2.03 -1.70
C GLY A 110 0.64 2.54 -3.12
N TYR A 111 1.67 3.39 -3.25
CA TYR A 111 2.13 3.92 -4.51
C TYR A 111 3.54 3.42 -4.84
N SER A 112 3.77 2.88 -6.05
CA SER A 112 5.08 2.42 -6.56
C SER A 112 5.75 1.44 -5.59
N LEU A 113 6.90 1.76 -5.00
CA LEU A 113 7.52 0.97 -3.92
C LEU A 113 6.53 0.68 -2.79
N GLY A 114 5.78 1.68 -2.36
CA GLY A 114 4.72 1.50 -1.35
C GLY A 114 3.61 0.57 -1.83
N GLY A 115 3.29 0.54 -3.12
CA GLY A 115 2.34 -0.41 -3.71
C GLY A 115 2.83 -1.85 -3.63
N PHE A 116 4.10 -2.08 -3.93
CA PHE A 116 4.74 -3.39 -3.74
C PHE A 116 4.71 -3.81 -2.26
N LEU A 117 5.11 -2.92 -1.35
CA LEU A 117 5.12 -3.21 0.09
C LEU A 117 3.69 -3.38 0.66
N ALA A 118 2.71 -2.62 0.17
CA ALA A 118 1.31 -2.77 0.53
C ALA A 118 0.76 -4.15 0.16
N LEU A 119 1.10 -4.63 -1.05
CA LEU A 119 0.72 -5.96 -1.50
C LEU A 119 1.35 -7.05 -0.61
N MET A 120 2.66 -6.95 -0.33
CA MET A 120 3.35 -7.89 0.54
C MET A 120 2.74 -7.89 1.94
N THR A 121 2.51 -6.70 2.51
CA THR A 121 1.87 -6.54 3.83
C THR A 121 0.47 -7.16 3.86
N ALA A 122 -0.38 -6.84 2.88
CA ALA A 122 -1.74 -7.37 2.81
C ALA A 122 -1.77 -8.90 2.66
N SER A 123 -0.77 -9.50 2.00
CA SER A 123 -0.71 -10.95 1.85
C SER A 123 -0.50 -11.69 3.17
N GLU A 124 0.11 -11.04 4.17
CA GLU A 124 0.42 -11.58 5.49
C GLU A 124 -0.50 -11.05 6.60
N GLU A 125 -1.20 -9.92 6.36
CA GLU A 125 -2.02 -9.24 7.37
C GLU A 125 -3.51 -9.34 7.05
N ARG A 126 -4.22 -10.19 7.79
CA ARG A 126 -5.63 -10.49 7.55
C ARG A 126 -6.60 -9.38 7.98
N ARG A 127 -6.16 -8.44 8.81
CA ARG A 127 -6.95 -7.26 9.19
C ARG A 127 -7.17 -6.31 8.01
N VAL A 128 -6.29 -6.35 7.01
CA VAL A 128 -6.47 -5.58 5.79
C VAL A 128 -7.59 -6.18 4.95
N GLN A 129 -8.66 -5.44 4.73
CA GLN A 129 -9.86 -5.88 4.01
C GLN A 129 -9.95 -5.33 2.58
N VAL A 130 -9.38 -4.16 2.33
CA VAL A 130 -9.40 -3.47 1.03
C VAL A 130 -7.99 -3.07 0.64
N ILE A 131 -7.59 -3.33 -0.59
CA ILE A 131 -6.24 -3.09 -1.07
C ILE A 131 -6.27 -2.20 -2.31
N THR A 132 -5.52 -1.10 -2.31
CA THR A 132 -5.37 -0.21 -3.47
C THR A 132 -3.89 -0.04 -3.81
N LEU A 133 -3.53 -0.38 -5.03
CA LEU A 133 -2.15 -0.38 -5.52
C LEU A 133 -2.04 0.56 -6.71
N ALA A 134 -1.30 1.67 -6.56
CA ALA A 134 -1.07 2.63 -7.62
C ALA A 134 0.37 2.49 -8.18
N ALA A 135 0.50 2.49 -9.50
CA ALA A 135 1.77 2.33 -10.22
C ALA A 135 2.58 1.10 -9.72
N ALA A 136 1.88 -0.01 -9.48
CA ALA A 136 2.44 -1.25 -8.96
C ALA A 136 2.24 -2.42 -9.94
N GLY A 137 3.09 -3.42 -9.85
CA GLY A 137 3.06 -4.59 -10.75
C GLY A 137 3.95 -5.71 -10.25
N ASP A 138 4.17 -6.69 -11.10
CA ASP A 138 5.15 -7.75 -10.85
C ASP A 138 6.58 -7.21 -10.93
N LEU A 139 7.54 -7.96 -10.41
CA LEU A 139 8.96 -7.64 -10.53
C LEU A 139 9.37 -7.58 -12.01
N PRO A 140 10.24 -6.61 -12.40
CA PRO A 140 10.82 -6.58 -13.74
C PRO A 140 11.58 -7.86 -14.06
N ASP A 141 11.49 -8.34 -15.29
CA ASP A 141 12.27 -9.52 -15.74
C ASP A 141 13.79 -9.24 -15.72
N THR A 142 14.18 -7.96 -15.70
CA THR A 142 15.56 -7.50 -15.56
C THR A 142 16.06 -7.43 -14.12
N THR A 143 15.24 -7.84 -13.13
CA THR A 143 15.63 -7.86 -11.72
C THR A 143 16.83 -8.79 -11.51
N PRO A 144 17.98 -8.29 -11.01
CA PRO A 144 19.11 -9.13 -10.72
C PRO A 144 18.74 -10.25 -9.75
N TYR A 145 19.22 -11.47 -10.04
CA TYR A 145 18.91 -12.65 -9.21
C TYR A 145 17.40 -12.86 -8.95
N LEU A 146 16.56 -12.63 -9.96
CA LEU A 146 15.10 -12.65 -9.86
C LEU A 146 14.56 -13.89 -9.13
N SER A 147 15.08 -15.08 -9.43
CA SER A 147 14.66 -16.35 -8.79
C SER A 147 14.94 -16.38 -7.28
N LEU A 148 16.06 -15.77 -6.85
CA LEU A 148 16.40 -15.65 -5.44
C LEU A 148 15.52 -14.60 -4.76
N VAL A 149 15.33 -13.45 -5.39
CA VAL A 149 14.45 -12.37 -4.88
C VAL A 149 13.02 -12.90 -4.72
N ARG A 150 12.48 -13.64 -5.70
CA ARG A 150 11.13 -14.23 -5.61
C ARG A 150 10.96 -15.25 -4.49
N ARG A 151 12.01 -15.88 -4.00
CA ARG A 151 11.89 -16.77 -2.83
C ARG A 151 11.53 -16.00 -1.56
N ALA A 152 12.03 -14.79 -1.42
CA ALA A 152 11.79 -13.93 -0.27
C ALA A 152 10.56 -13.03 -0.47
N VAL A 153 10.45 -12.39 -1.64
CA VAL A 153 9.42 -11.40 -1.95
C VAL A 153 8.85 -11.66 -3.36
N ASP A 154 7.66 -12.22 -3.44
CA ASP A 154 7.02 -12.60 -4.71
C ASP A 154 5.63 -11.94 -4.84
N PRO A 155 5.51 -10.87 -5.67
CA PRO A 155 4.23 -10.19 -5.89
C PRO A 155 3.15 -11.12 -6.45
N LEU A 156 3.51 -12.08 -7.30
CA LEU A 156 2.53 -13.02 -7.89
C LEU A 156 1.99 -14.01 -6.85
N ARG A 157 2.81 -14.44 -5.90
CA ARG A 157 2.35 -15.23 -4.76
C ARG A 157 1.50 -14.39 -3.82
N ALA A 158 1.95 -13.16 -3.52
CA ALA A 158 1.27 -12.25 -2.62
C ALA A 158 -0.13 -11.89 -3.12
N VAL A 159 -0.30 -11.57 -4.42
CA VAL A 159 -1.62 -11.22 -4.98
C VAL A 159 -2.60 -12.40 -4.94
N ARG A 160 -2.13 -13.62 -5.13
CA ARG A 160 -2.98 -14.83 -4.95
C ARG A 160 -3.41 -15.02 -3.50
N ALA A 161 -2.56 -14.67 -2.54
CA ALA A 161 -2.83 -14.78 -1.12
C ALA A 161 -3.82 -13.73 -0.59
N LEU A 162 -4.16 -12.69 -1.37
CA LEU A 162 -5.22 -11.74 -1.02
C LEU A 162 -6.59 -12.43 -0.88
N GLY A 163 -6.79 -13.57 -1.54
CA GLY A 163 -8.05 -14.30 -1.51
C GLY A 163 -9.18 -13.52 -2.16
N GLY A 164 -10.38 -13.52 -1.54
CA GLY A 164 -11.57 -12.80 -2.00
C GLY A 164 -11.65 -11.35 -1.53
N ARG A 165 -10.55 -10.74 -1.10
CA ARG A 165 -10.52 -9.34 -0.66
C ARG A 165 -10.51 -8.39 -1.86
N PRO A 166 -11.38 -7.36 -1.90
CA PRO A 166 -11.41 -6.41 -3.00
C PRO A 166 -10.08 -5.67 -3.14
N HIS A 167 -9.55 -5.62 -4.35
CA HIS A 167 -8.34 -4.90 -4.66
C HIS A 167 -8.40 -4.19 -6.00
N LEU A 168 -7.83 -3.00 -6.01
CA LEU A 168 -7.74 -2.11 -7.16
C LEU A 168 -6.28 -1.92 -7.56
N LEU A 169 -5.97 -2.10 -8.82
CA LEU A 169 -4.73 -1.64 -9.45
C LEU A 169 -5.02 -0.39 -10.29
N VAL A 170 -4.17 0.64 -10.15
CA VAL A 170 -4.28 1.90 -10.89
C VAL A 170 -2.94 2.20 -11.54
N ASN A 171 -2.83 2.09 -12.85
CA ASN A 171 -1.54 2.17 -13.55
C ASN A 171 -1.58 3.08 -14.79
N GLY A 172 -0.44 3.71 -15.08
CA GLY A 172 -0.28 4.55 -16.26
C GLY A 172 0.01 3.74 -17.53
N ARG A 173 -0.68 4.05 -18.64
CA ARG A 173 -0.45 3.38 -19.92
C ARG A 173 0.94 3.64 -20.49
N ARG A 174 1.57 4.74 -20.11
CA ARG A 174 2.92 5.15 -20.55
C ARG A 174 3.94 5.09 -19.42
N ASP A 175 3.66 4.28 -18.38
CA ASP A 175 4.60 4.08 -17.27
C ASP A 175 5.82 3.27 -17.75
N THR A 176 7.00 3.86 -17.62
CA THR A 176 8.29 3.24 -17.98
C THR A 176 9.00 2.64 -16.76
N THR A 177 8.55 2.95 -15.54
CA THR A 177 9.09 2.43 -14.28
C THR A 177 8.41 1.13 -13.92
N THR A 178 7.08 1.14 -13.78
CA THR A 178 6.24 -0.05 -13.67
C THR A 178 5.49 -0.22 -14.99
N ARG A 179 6.10 -0.92 -15.92
CA ARG A 179 5.55 -1.08 -17.27
C ARG A 179 4.16 -1.73 -17.25
N PRO A 180 3.27 -1.37 -18.19
CA PRO A 180 1.92 -1.97 -18.28
C PRO A 180 1.92 -3.49 -18.19
N ALA A 181 2.83 -4.18 -18.87
CA ALA A 181 2.95 -5.64 -18.83
C ALA A 181 3.19 -6.21 -17.41
N GLN A 182 3.84 -5.46 -16.51
CA GLN A 182 4.03 -5.88 -15.13
C GLN A 182 2.72 -5.79 -14.32
N ALA A 183 1.94 -4.74 -14.54
CA ALA A 183 0.63 -4.56 -13.94
C ALA A 183 -0.37 -5.61 -14.46
N GLU A 184 -0.39 -5.86 -15.76
CA GLU A 184 -1.23 -6.90 -16.39
C GLU A 184 -0.89 -8.29 -15.87
N ARG A 185 0.41 -8.62 -15.75
CA ARG A 185 0.88 -9.89 -15.20
C ARG A 185 0.42 -10.06 -13.74
N LEU A 186 0.56 -9.04 -12.91
CA LEU A 186 0.08 -9.07 -11.53
C LEU A 186 -1.44 -9.26 -11.48
N PHE A 187 -2.19 -8.47 -12.28
CA PHE A 187 -3.64 -8.55 -12.36
C PHE A 187 -4.14 -9.92 -12.82
N ALA A 188 -3.48 -10.53 -13.81
CA ALA A 188 -3.84 -11.86 -14.30
C ALA A 188 -3.76 -12.94 -13.22
N HIS A 189 -2.85 -12.78 -12.23
CA HIS A 189 -2.68 -13.72 -11.12
C HIS A 189 -3.58 -13.43 -9.92
N ALA A 190 -4.23 -12.28 -9.90
CA ALA A 190 -5.13 -11.87 -8.85
C ALA A 190 -6.47 -12.63 -8.92
N LYS A 191 -7.11 -12.87 -7.76
CA LYS A 191 -8.45 -13.46 -7.66
C LYS A 191 -9.51 -12.36 -7.55
N GLU A 192 -10.75 -12.67 -7.95
CA GLU A 192 -11.89 -11.77 -7.74
C GLU A 192 -12.20 -11.56 -6.24
N PRO A 193 -12.76 -10.38 -5.86
CA PRO A 193 -13.07 -9.23 -6.70
C PRO A 193 -11.84 -8.34 -6.93
N LYS A 194 -11.55 -8.02 -8.19
CA LYS A 194 -10.39 -7.23 -8.63
C LYS A 194 -10.77 -6.22 -9.69
N GLU A 195 -10.10 -5.08 -9.70
CA GLU A 195 -10.24 -4.04 -10.73
C GLU A 195 -8.86 -3.58 -11.21
N LEU A 196 -8.73 -3.29 -12.49
CA LEU A 196 -7.56 -2.65 -13.08
C LEU A 196 -8.02 -1.41 -13.84
N ARG A 197 -7.56 -0.24 -13.40
CA ARG A 197 -7.86 1.04 -14.03
C ARG A 197 -6.60 1.63 -14.64
N TRP A 198 -6.72 2.08 -15.88
CA TRP A 198 -5.65 2.73 -16.60
C TRP A 198 -5.89 4.23 -16.69
N TYR A 199 -4.83 5.03 -16.51
CA TYR A 199 -4.87 6.45 -16.83
C TYR A 199 -3.87 6.79 -17.94
N GLU A 200 -4.16 7.85 -18.69
CA GLU A 200 -3.30 8.35 -19.76
C GLU A 200 -2.14 9.15 -19.13
N GLY A 201 -1.05 8.47 -18.81
CA GLY A 201 0.10 9.08 -18.16
C GLY A 201 1.25 8.10 -17.92
N GLY A 202 2.30 8.61 -17.30
CA GLY A 202 3.48 7.84 -16.88
C GLY A 202 3.33 7.30 -15.46
N HIS A 203 4.45 7.28 -14.73
CA HIS A 203 4.52 6.67 -13.40
C HIS A 203 3.70 7.42 -12.33
N TRP A 204 3.51 8.73 -12.45
CA TRP A 204 2.83 9.57 -11.47
C TRP A 204 1.34 9.70 -11.80
N PRO A 205 0.42 9.19 -10.95
CA PRO A 205 -1.00 9.38 -11.15
C PRO A 205 -1.37 10.85 -10.94
N PRO A 206 -2.16 11.46 -11.85
CA PRO A 206 -2.63 12.83 -11.69
C PRO A 206 -3.68 12.93 -10.57
N PRO A 207 -3.93 14.14 -10.00
CA PRO A 207 -4.86 14.32 -8.89
C PRO A 207 -6.23 13.69 -9.05
N PRO A 208 -6.92 13.74 -10.22
CA PRO A 208 -8.22 13.08 -10.39
C PRO A 208 -8.14 11.55 -10.21
N VAL A 209 -7.05 10.91 -10.62
CA VAL A 209 -6.84 9.47 -10.46
C VAL A 209 -6.61 9.10 -8.99
N ILE A 210 -5.90 9.96 -8.24
CA ILE A 210 -5.72 9.80 -6.79
C ILE A 210 -7.07 9.88 -6.08
N GLU A 211 -7.89 10.85 -6.48
CA GLU A 211 -9.23 11.06 -5.96
C GLU A 211 -10.14 9.86 -6.23
N ASP A 212 -10.16 9.34 -7.45
CA ASP A 212 -10.94 8.15 -7.83
C ASP A 212 -10.50 6.90 -7.04
N ALA A 213 -9.20 6.73 -6.81
CA ALA A 213 -8.68 5.64 -5.99
C ALA A 213 -9.13 5.76 -4.52
N ALA A 214 -9.14 6.99 -3.97
CA ALA A 214 -9.64 7.26 -2.63
C ALA A 214 -11.15 7.02 -2.50
N VAL A 215 -11.95 7.43 -3.51
CA VAL A 215 -13.40 7.13 -3.60
C VAL A 215 -13.61 5.62 -3.54
N TRP A 216 -12.97 4.89 -4.45
CA TRP A 216 -13.11 3.44 -4.53
C TRP A 216 -12.77 2.75 -3.20
N THR A 217 -11.65 3.16 -2.59
CA THR A 217 -11.21 2.60 -1.30
C THR A 217 -12.24 2.85 -0.20
N ALA A 218 -12.73 4.09 -0.08
CA ALA A 218 -13.71 4.47 0.93
C ALA A 218 -15.04 3.71 0.76
N GLU A 219 -15.52 3.56 -0.48
CA GLU A 219 -16.75 2.82 -0.78
C GLU A 219 -16.61 1.34 -0.41
N ARG A 220 -15.49 0.70 -0.74
CA ARG A 220 -15.25 -0.71 -0.41
C ARG A 220 -15.10 -0.94 1.08
N LEU A 221 -14.46 -0.05 1.81
CA LEU A 221 -14.35 -0.13 3.27
C LEU A 221 -15.71 0.01 3.95
N ARG A 222 -16.60 0.89 3.45
CA ARG A 222 -17.97 1.01 3.96
C ARG A 222 -18.80 -0.23 3.66
N ALA A 223 -18.73 -0.74 2.43
CA ALA A 223 -19.46 -1.91 2.00
C ALA A 223 -19.01 -3.20 2.71
N TRP A 224 -17.80 -3.22 3.27
CA TRP A 224 -17.28 -4.39 3.97
C TRP A 224 -18.09 -4.73 5.24
N ALA A 225 -18.52 -3.74 6.01
CA ALA A 225 -19.31 -3.94 7.22
C ALA A 225 -20.68 -4.62 6.96
N GLY A 226 -21.27 -4.41 5.78
CA GLY A 226 -22.57 -4.98 5.41
C GLY A 226 -22.54 -6.47 5.09
N ARG A 227 -21.40 -7.06 4.78
CA ARG A 227 -21.33 -8.48 4.38
C ARG A 227 -21.29 -9.47 5.54
N ARG A 228 -20.92 -9.05 6.75
CA ARG A 228 -20.90 -9.91 7.94
C ARG A 228 -22.26 -10.05 8.63
N GLN A 229 -23.19 -9.12 8.40
CA GLN A 229 -24.54 -9.19 8.97
C GLN A 229 -25.50 -10.04 8.13
N ALA A 230 -25.08 -10.49 6.96
CA ALA A 230 -25.89 -11.27 6.03
C ALA A 230 -25.47 -12.76 5.93
N GLY A 231 -24.56 -13.23 6.75
CA GLY A 231 -24.14 -14.63 6.93
C GLY A 231 -24.33 -15.05 8.38
#